data_08a8dbe75e280b86128670e53fbbf6ee
#
_entry.id   08a8dbe75e280b86128670e53fbbf6ee
#
_cell.length_a   1.000
_cell.length_b   1.000
_cell.length_c   1.000
_cell.angle_alpha   90.00
_cell.angle_beta   90.00
_cell.angle_gamma   90.00
#
_symmetry.space_group_name_H-M   'P 1'
#
loop_
_entity.id
_entity.type
_entity.pdbx_description
1 polymer ?
#
loop_
_entity_poly.entity_id
_entity_poly.type
_entity_poly.pdbx_seq_one_letter_code
_entity_poly.pdbx_strand_id
1 'polypeptide(L)'
;MIAILSSMKENIVYVIQEIPGTKSGNPKINIMGASDYGNIKFLLPELSQIIFSPGPLIFKLRKSLKNFKQGDYLLLTGDPAIIGVTCSIVSDITNGKYNLL
;
A
#
# COMPACT_ATOMS: atom_id res chain seq x y z
N MET A 1 9.29 20.90 -20.29
CA MET A 1 8.56 20.97 -19.06
C MET A 1 9.02 19.93 -18.07
N ILE A 2 9.80 20.40 -17.16
CA ILE A 2 10.39 19.51 -16.17
C ILE A 2 9.32 18.90 -15.26
N ALA A 3 8.30 19.68 -14.94
CA ALA A 3 7.25 19.21 -14.08
C ALA A 3 6.52 17.99 -14.62
N ILE A 4 6.42 17.90 -15.94
CA ILE A 4 5.76 16.75 -16.57
C ILE A 4 6.54 15.49 -16.36
N LEU A 5 7.87 15.57 -16.47
CA LEU A 5 8.71 14.40 -16.31
C LEU A 5 8.65 13.86 -14.89
N SER A 6 8.67 14.75 -13.90
CA SER A 6 8.62 14.30 -12.51
C SER A 6 7.25 13.74 -12.14
N SER A 7 6.17 14.25 -12.75
CA SER A 7 4.83 13.81 -12.40
C SER A 7 4.52 12.38 -12.83
N MET A 8 5.26 11.84 -13.79
CA MET A 8 5.00 10.48 -14.29
C MET A 8 5.18 9.40 -13.23
N LYS A 9 5.98 9.66 -12.20
CA LYS A 9 6.22 8.70 -11.14
C LYS A 9 5.86 9.25 -9.76
N GLU A 10 5.00 10.26 -9.71
CA GLU A 10 4.64 10.87 -8.44
C GLU A 10 3.61 10.05 -7.66
N ASN A 11 2.82 9.25 -8.37
CA ASN A 11 1.85 8.40 -7.69
C ASN A 11 2.55 7.21 -7.07
N ILE A 12 1.98 6.72 -5.99
CA ILE A 12 2.53 5.59 -5.25
C ILE A 12 1.51 4.47 -5.23
N VAL A 13 2.01 3.25 -5.46
CA VAL A 13 1.22 2.04 -5.25
C VAL A 13 1.62 1.47 -3.90
N TYR A 14 0.73 1.57 -2.93
CA TYR A 14 0.98 1.05 -1.60
C TYR A 14 0.56 -0.42 -1.57
N VAL A 15 1.55 -1.30 -1.46
CA VAL A 15 1.31 -2.74 -1.28
C VAL A 15 1.12 -2.95 0.21
N ILE A 16 -0.08 -3.35 0.62
CA ILE A 16 -0.44 -3.37 2.04
C ILE A 16 0.47 -4.29 2.83
N GLN A 17 0.71 -5.49 2.35
CA GLN A 17 1.56 -6.45 3.05
C GLN A 17 2.37 -7.23 2.04
N GLU A 18 3.64 -7.48 2.37
CA GLU A 18 4.49 -8.31 1.52
C GLU A 18 3.93 -9.72 1.45
N ILE A 19 4.01 -10.31 0.24
CA ILE A 19 3.54 -11.66 0.00
C ILE A 19 4.73 -12.60 0.11
N PRO A 20 4.58 -13.76 0.79
CA PRO A 20 5.67 -14.73 0.87
C PRO A 20 6.24 -15.06 -0.50
N GLY A 21 7.56 -15.02 -0.60
CA GLY A 21 8.26 -15.30 -1.85
C GLY A 21 8.55 -14.10 -2.72
N THR A 22 7.96 -12.95 -2.42
CA THR A 22 8.16 -11.75 -3.24
C THR A 22 9.63 -11.33 -3.31
N LYS A 23 10.34 -11.42 -2.18
CA LYS A 23 11.73 -11.00 -2.10
C LYS A 23 12.71 -12.02 -2.67
N SER A 24 12.29 -13.26 -2.86
CA SER A 24 13.18 -14.32 -3.33
C SER A 24 13.28 -14.39 -4.84
N GLY A 25 12.55 -13.56 -5.54
CA GLY A 25 12.54 -13.61 -6.99
C GLY A 25 11.56 -14.60 -7.58
N ASN A 26 10.86 -15.35 -6.73
CA ASN A 26 9.83 -16.30 -7.16
C ASN A 26 8.51 -16.00 -6.44
N PRO A 27 7.95 -14.83 -6.64
CA PRO A 27 6.74 -14.44 -5.93
C PRO A 27 5.55 -15.28 -6.36
N LYS A 28 4.67 -15.60 -5.40
CA LYS A 28 3.44 -16.31 -5.70
C LYS A 28 2.48 -15.46 -6.51
N ILE A 29 2.53 -14.15 -6.29
CA ILE A 29 1.72 -13.18 -7.02
C ILE A 29 2.67 -12.19 -7.66
N ASN A 30 2.54 -12.04 -8.97
CA ASN A 30 3.39 -11.10 -9.69
C ASN A 30 2.85 -9.69 -9.52
N ILE A 31 3.61 -8.85 -8.82
CA ILE A 31 3.23 -7.45 -8.60
C ILE A 31 3.94 -6.50 -9.54
N MET A 32 4.74 -7.01 -10.49
CA MET A 32 5.51 -6.16 -11.39
C MET A 32 4.62 -5.24 -12.22
N GLY A 33 3.45 -5.72 -12.61
CA GLY A 33 2.51 -4.89 -13.37
C GLY A 33 2.05 -3.64 -12.62
N ALA A 34 2.08 -3.69 -11.28
CA ALA A 34 1.66 -2.55 -10.49
C ALA A 34 2.59 -1.35 -10.65
N SER A 35 3.85 -1.59 -11.02
CA SER A 35 4.80 -0.49 -11.20
C SER A 35 4.42 0.44 -12.37
N ASP A 36 3.54 0.00 -13.24
CA ASP A 36 3.04 0.86 -14.32
C ASP A 36 2.15 1.99 -13.79
N TYR A 37 1.63 1.85 -12.58
CA TYR A 37 0.72 2.82 -11.99
C TYR A 37 1.43 3.79 -11.04
N GLY A 38 2.65 3.48 -10.63
CA GLY A 38 3.40 4.35 -9.74
C GLY A 38 4.54 3.61 -9.07
N ASN A 39 5.24 4.30 -8.19
CA ASN A 39 6.31 3.70 -7.41
C ASN A 39 5.75 2.76 -6.35
N ILE A 40 6.35 1.61 -6.21
CA ILE A 40 5.90 0.59 -5.24
C ILE A 40 6.43 0.93 -3.85
N LYS A 41 5.54 0.89 -2.86
CA LYS A 41 5.92 1.06 -1.46
C LYS A 41 5.20 0.01 -0.64
N PHE A 42 5.95 -0.80 0.10
CA PHE A 42 5.39 -1.81 0.98
C PHE A 42 5.08 -1.19 2.34
N LEU A 43 3.91 -1.48 2.89
CA LEU A 43 3.52 -0.96 4.19
C LEU A 43 3.95 -1.86 5.33
N LEU A 44 3.75 -3.17 5.21
CA LEU A 44 4.04 -4.12 6.27
C LEU A 44 4.78 -5.34 5.75
N PRO A 45 5.63 -5.96 6.59
CA PRO A 45 6.27 -7.22 6.22
C PRO A 45 5.25 -8.37 6.17
N GLU A 46 5.67 -9.49 5.55
CA GLU A 46 4.77 -10.58 5.22
C GLU A 46 4.13 -11.29 6.40
N LEU A 47 4.73 -11.26 7.58
CA LEU A 47 4.21 -11.99 8.73
C LEU A 47 3.50 -11.10 9.74
N SER A 48 3.22 -9.85 9.39
CA SER A 48 2.47 -8.96 10.28
C SER A 48 1.03 -9.42 10.41
N GLN A 49 0.52 -9.43 11.65
CA GLN A 49 -0.87 -9.79 11.93
C GLN A 49 -1.45 -8.83 12.94
N ILE A 50 -2.58 -8.23 12.62
CA ILE A 50 -3.21 -7.24 13.47
C ILE A 50 -3.76 -7.82 14.77
N ILE A 51 -4.13 -9.11 14.74
CA ILE A 51 -4.71 -9.78 15.89
C ILE A 51 -3.76 -9.82 17.09
N PHE A 52 -2.45 -9.81 16.83
CA PHE A 52 -1.47 -9.88 17.92
C PHE A 52 -1.00 -8.52 18.42
N SER A 53 -1.10 -7.49 17.61
CA SER A 53 -0.60 -6.18 17.97
C SER A 53 -1.39 -5.08 17.24
N PRO A 54 -2.69 -4.94 17.55
CA PRO A 54 -3.51 -3.98 16.80
C PRO A 54 -3.08 -2.52 16.99
N GLY A 55 -2.80 -2.10 18.21
CA GLY A 55 -2.47 -0.71 18.47
C GLY A 55 -1.22 -0.22 17.75
N PRO A 56 -0.06 -0.86 17.99
CA PRO A 56 1.18 -0.48 17.30
C PRO A 56 1.08 -0.60 15.78
N LEU A 57 0.37 -1.60 15.29
CA LEU A 57 0.23 -1.82 13.87
C LEU A 57 -0.60 -0.70 13.22
N ILE A 58 -1.69 -0.32 13.85
CA ILE A 58 -2.53 0.78 13.36
C ILE A 58 -1.75 2.09 13.36
N PHE A 59 -0.99 2.34 14.41
CA PHE A 59 -0.16 3.54 14.49
C PHE A 59 0.85 3.58 13.34
N LYS A 60 1.51 2.45 13.08
CA LYS A 60 2.46 2.35 11.99
C LYS A 60 1.81 2.59 10.62
N LEU A 61 0.62 2.01 10.42
CA LEU A 61 -0.12 2.22 9.18
C LEU A 61 -0.50 3.67 8.99
N ARG A 62 -1.02 4.33 10.02
CA ARG A 62 -1.39 5.73 9.94
C ARG A 62 -0.19 6.60 9.61
N LYS A 63 0.95 6.31 10.22
CA LYS A 63 2.17 7.06 9.96
C LYS A 63 2.65 6.89 8.53
N SER A 64 2.60 5.64 8.02
CA SER A 64 3.06 5.36 6.67
C SER A 64 2.13 5.91 5.59
N LEU A 65 0.86 6.07 5.93
CA LEU A 65 -0.15 6.52 4.97
C LEU A 65 -0.47 8.01 5.06
N LYS A 66 0.20 8.73 5.94
CA LYS A 66 -0.17 10.13 6.17
C LYS A 66 -0.11 11.01 4.91
N ASN A 67 0.71 10.62 3.95
CA ASN A 67 0.85 11.37 2.70
C ASN A 67 0.09 10.75 1.54
N PHE A 68 -0.78 9.79 1.82
CA PHE A 68 -1.60 9.17 0.77
C PHE A 68 -2.52 10.22 0.15
N LYS A 69 -2.62 10.20 -1.17
CA LYS A 69 -3.46 11.15 -1.90
C LYS A 69 -4.34 10.42 -2.92
N GLN A 70 -5.32 11.10 -3.45
CA GLN A 70 -6.32 10.48 -4.33
C GLN A 70 -5.74 9.79 -5.56
N GLY A 71 -4.60 10.26 -6.06
CA GLY A 71 -3.97 9.64 -7.22
C GLY A 71 -3.17 8.40 -6.92
N ASP A 72 -3.01 8.05 -5.65
CA ASP A 72 -2.28 6.85 -5.26
C ASP A 72 -3.18 5.63 -5.29
N TYR A 73 -2.57 4.45 -5.18
CA TYR A 73 -3.27 3.18 -5.28
C TYR A 73 -2.98 2.31 -4.06
N LEU A 74 -3.96 1.49 -3.70
CA LEU A 74 -3.76 0.42 -2.71
C LEU A 74 -3.80 -0.92 -3.45
N LEU A 75 -2.78 -1.73 -3.27
CA LEU A 75 -2.77 -3.10 -3.75
C LEU A 75 -3.13 -4.01 -2.58
N LEU A 76 -4.27 -4.67 -2.67
CA LEU A 76 -4.86 -5.38 -1.54
C LEU A 76 -4.24 -6.77 -1.38
N THR A 77 -3.20 -6.84 -0.58
CA THR A 77 -2.48 -8.08 -0.32
C THR A 77 -2.36 -8.33 1.17
N GLY A 78 -2.31 -9.60 1.55
CA GLY A 78 -2.02 -9.98 2.92
C GLY A 78 -3.24 -10.33 3.76
N ASP A 79 -3.11 -10.11 5.06
CA ASP A 79 -4.14 -10.44 6.04
C ASP A 79 -5.40 -9.61 5.80
N PRO A 80 -6.58 -10.25 5.66
CA PRO A 80 -7.82 -9.52 5.44
C PRO A 80 -8.14 -8.47 6.49
N ALA A 81 -7.79 -8.71 7.75
CA ALA A 81 -8.03 -7.73 8.80
C ALA A 81 -7.17 -6.49 8.59
N ILE A 82 -5.94 -6.67 8.18
CA ILE A 82 -5.03 -5.56 7.88
C ILE A 82 -5.53 -4.79 6.66
N ILE A 83 -5.99 -5.50 5.64
CA ILE A 83 -6.57 -4.87 4.46
C ILE A 83 -7.74 -3.97 4.85
N GLY A 84 -8.65 -4.48 5.68
CA GLY A 84 -9.80 -3.71 6.12
C GLY A 84 -9.42 -2.46 6.89
N VAL A 85 -8.48 -2.57 7.82
CA VAL A 85 -8.01 -1.42 8.59
C VAL A 85 -7.34 -0.40 7.69
N THR A 86 -6.51 -0.85 6.75
CA THR A 86 -5.81 0.04 5.82
C THR A 86 -6.80 0.82 4.97
N CYS A 87 -7.79 0.13 4.41
CA CYS A 87 -8.80 0.79 3.61
C CYS A 87 -9.58 1.82 4.43
N SER A 88 -9.87 1.52 5.67
CA SER A 88 -10.56 2.45 6.57
C SER A 88 -9.74 3.71 6.79
N ILE A 89 -8.43 3.56 7.03
CA ILE A 89 -7.54 4.71 7.23
C ILE A 89 -7.49 5.56 5.97
N VAL A 90 -7.32 4.93 4.82
CA VAL A 90 -7.23 5.66 3.56
C VAL A 90 -8.54 6.36 3.23
N SER A 91 -9.67 5.72 3.53
CA SER A 91 -10.97 6.33 3.34
C SER A 91 -11.12 7.61 4.16
N ASP A 92 -10.65 7.60 5.41
CA ASP A 92 -10.67 8.79 6.25
C ASP A 92 -9.83 9.92 5.66
N ILE A 93 -8.64 9.59 5.16
CA ILE A 93 -7.71 10.59 4.63
C ILE A 93 -8.26 11.21 3.34
N THR A 94 -8.93 10.43 2.52
CA THR A 94 -9.34 10.85 1.17
C THR A 94 -10.83 11.13 1.05
N ASN A 95 -11.57 11.07 2.14
CA ASN A 95 -13.04 11.21 2.12
C ASN A 95 -13.69 10.18 1.22
N GLY A 96 -13.17 8.96 1.25
CA GLY A 96 -13.71 7.84 0.49
C GLY A 96 -13.30 7.78 -0.97
N LYS A 97 -12.39 8.65 -1.41
CA LYS A 97 -11.98 8.71 -2.82
C LYS A 97 -10.56 8.21 -2.98
N TYR A 98 -10.42 6.93 -3.28
CA TYR A 98 -9.11 6.33 -3.49
C TYR A 98 -9.21 5.17 -4.46
N ASN A 99 -8.09 4.78 -5.02
CA ASN A 99 -8.03 3.75 -6.05
C ASN A 99 -7.54 2.43 -5.49
N LEU A 100 -8.20 1.37 -5.89
CA LEU A 100 -7.77 0.00 -5.57
C LEU A 100 -7.17 -0.62 -6.82
N LEU A 101 -6.15 -1.41 -6.60
CA LEU A 101 -5.46 -2.07 -7.71
C LEU A 101 -5.49 -3.59 -7.54
#